data_286ad7bbc6dc6737e8a2970b076035a9
#
_entry.id   286ad7bbc6dc6737e8a2970b076035a9
#
_cell.length_a   1.000
_cell.length_b   1.000
_cell.length_c   1.000
_cell.angle_alpha   90.00
_cell.angle_beta   90.00
_cell.angle_gamma   90.00
#
_symmetry.space_group_name_H-M   'P 1'
#
loop_
_entity.id
_entity.type
_entity.pdbx_description
1 polymer ?
#
loop_
_entity_poly.entity_id
_entity_poly.type
_entity_poly.pdbx_seq_one_letter_code
_entity_poly.pdbx_strand_id
1 'polypeptide(L)'
;MKGIILAGGAGTRLYPASLPISKILLPIYDKPMIYYPLSTLMMAGIRDILIITTPEDIDNFKKLLGDGSQWGLSLSYIPQLVKKGIADAFVLGEEFIGTDRVALILGDNIFYGNGFEQILQNAQQNATGATVFAYEVRDPERFGVVSFDQDGNAESLEEKPEKPKSNFAVTGLYFYDNKVVSYAKKLKPSARGELEITDLNKIYLAHNTLHVARLERGFAWLDTGTHESVLQAANFVHSMQLNQGIEIACLEEIALQKGFITRAELQQTLSKCPSNAYYRYAGRLLAKN
;
A
#
# COMPACT_ATOMS: atom_id res chain seq x y z
N MET A 1 -3.20 9.91 -11.79
CA MET A 1 -3.39 8.57 -11.18
C MET A 1 -3.95 8.76 -9.80
N LYS A 2 -4.95 7.99 -9.42
CA LYS A 2 -5.55 7.99 -8.09
C LYS A 2 -5.04 6.81 -7.26
N GLY A 3 -5.18 6.87 -5.94
CA GLY A 3 -4.75 5.81 -5.05
C GLY A 3 -5.91 5.17 -4.30
N ILE A 4 -5.84 3.87 -4.04
CA ILE A 4 -6.75 3.16 -3.15
C ILE A 4 -5.92 2.47 -2.08
N ILE A 5 -6.26 2.70 -0.80
CA ILE A 5 -5.76 1.90 0.31
C ILE A 5 -6.88 0.96 0.74
N LEU A 6 -6.67 -0.35 0.59
CA LEU A 6 -7.61 -1.34 1.08
C LEU A 6 -7.31 -1.64 2.55
N ALA A 7 -8.06 -1.01 3.43
CA ALA A 7 -7.94 -1.10 4.88
C ALA A 7 -9.08 -1.92 5.52
N GLY A 8 -9.89 -2.59 4.70
CA GLY A 8 -10.95 -3.50 5.13
C GLY A 8 -10.39 -4.87 5.49
N GLY A 9 -10.74 -5.38 6.63
CA GLY A 9 -10.31 -6.71 7.06
C GLY A 9 -10.68 -6.94 8.51
N ALA A 10 -11.23 -8.13 8.88
CA ALA A 10 -11.61 -8.39 10.27
C ALA A 10 -10.40 -8.48 11.23
N GLY A 11 -9.18 -8.61 10.69
CA GLY A 11 -7.98 -8.73 11.51
C GLY A 11 -7.99 -9.90 12.50
N THR A 12 -8.83 -10.94 12.26
CA THR A 12 -9.06 -12.04 13.22
C THR A 12 -7.79 -12.77 13.66
N ARG A 13 -6.79 -12.81 12.80
CA ARG A 13 -5.47 -13.38 13.14
C ARG A 13 -4.70 -12.56 14.18
N LEU A 14 -5.11 -11.31 14.44
CA LEU A 14 -4.53 -10.40 15.44
C LEU A 14 -5.43 -10.24 16.67
N TYR A 15 -6.47 -11.07 16.84
CA TYR A 15 -7.26 -11.06 18.07
C TYR A 15 -6.41 -11.51 19.26
N PRO A 16 -6.63 -10.89 20.46
CA PRO A 16 -7.64 -9.87 20.77
C PRO A 16 -7.22 -8.41 20.43
N ALA A 17 -6.00 -8.13 19.98
CA ALA A 17 -5.49 -6.77 19.77
C ALA A 17 -6.32 -5.96 18.74
N SER A 18 -6.89 -6.61 17.73
CA SER A 18 -7.72 -5.99 16.69
C SER A 18 -9.23 -6.11 16.95
N LEU A 19 -9.67 -6.52 18.16
CA LEU A 19 -11.09 -6.53 18.52
C LEU A 19 -11.71 -5.12 18.56
N PRO A 20 -11.06 -4.13 19.21
CA PRO A 20 -11.66 -2.81 19.39
C PRO A 20 -11.42 -1.86 18.21
N ILE A 21 -10.55 -2.21 17.26
CA ILE A 21 -10.09 -1.30 16.22
C ILE A 21 -9.55 -2.07 15.01
N SER A 22 -9.65 -1.48 13.82
CA SER A 22 -9.02 -2.03 12.62
C SER A 22 -7.54 -2.35 12.86
N LYS A 23 -7.07 -3.52 12.38
CA LYS A 23 -5.64 -3.87 12.46
C LYS A 23 -4.74 -2.81 11.81
N ILE A 24 -5.25 -2.10 10.80
CA ILE A 24 -4.51 -1.07 10.06
C ILE A 24 -4.27 0.20 10.90
N LEU A 25 -4.98 0.33 12.00
CA LEU A 25 -4.79 1.41 12.98
C LEU A 25 -3.90 1.00 14.16
N LEU A 26 -3.53 -0.28 14.27
CA LEU A 26 -2.57 -0.74 15.27
C LEU A 26 -1.19 -0.09 15.02
N PRO A 27 -0.44 0.23 16.07
CA PRO A 27 0.88 0.83 15.91
C PRO A 27 1.89 -0.19 15.36
N ILE A 28 2.71 0.27 14.43
CA ILE A 28 3.97 -0.36 14.04
C ILE A 28 5.07 0.56 14.55
N TYR A 29 5.66 0.19 15.66
CA TYR A 29 6.61 0.97 16.45
C TYR A 29 5.99 2.29 16.95
N ASP A 30 6.16 3.40 16.26
CA ASP A 30 5.87 4.76 16.73
C ASP A 30 4.65 5.43 16.04
N LYS A 31 4.07 4.78 15.02
CA LYS A 31 2.93 5.32 14.26
C LYS A 31 1.95 4.24 13.82
N PRO A 32 0.68 4.59 13.52
CA PRO A 32 -0.30 3.64 13.02
C PRO A 32 0.13 3.01 11.68
N MET A 33 -0.18 1.72 11.49
CA MET A 33 0.16 0.94 10.31
C MET A 33 -0.23 1.64 9.00
N ILE A 34 -1.36 2.35 8.94
CA ILE A 34 -1.84 3.07 7.75
C ILE A 34 -0.85 4.11 7.21
N TYR A 35 0.05 4.63 8.03
CA TYR A 35 1.05 5.61 7.61
C TYR A 35 2.01 5.04 6.54
N TYR A 36 2.31 3.75 6.60
CA TYR A 36 3.24 3.08 5.67
C TYR A 36 2.67 2.96 4.25
N PRO A 37 1.47 2.38 4.03
CA PRO A 37 0.89 2.37 2.69
C PRO A 37 0.55 3.78 2.18
N LEU A 38 0.13 4.70 3.06
CA LEU A 38 -0.11 6.10 2.69
C LEU A 38 1.18 6.76 2.20
N SER A 39 2.30 6.58 2.93
CA SER A 39 3.61 7.09 2.53
C SER A 39 4.07 6.54 1.17
N THR A 40 3.77 5.27 0.88
CA THR A 40 4.09 4.63 -0.41
C THR A 40 3.35 5.32 -1.56
N LEU A 41 2.06 5.60 -1.42
CA LEU A 41 1.30 6.32 -2.43
C LEU A 41 1.79 7.77 -2.59
N MET A 42 2.14 8.43 -1.49
CA MET A 42 2.71 9.79 -1.52
C MET A 42 4.07 9.81 -2.23
N MET A 43 4.97 8.84 -1.97
CA MET A 43 6.24 8.69 -2.68
C MET A 43 6.03 8.48 -4.18
N ALA A 44 4.96 7.78 -4.57
CA ALA A 44 4.54 7.65 -5.95
C ALA A 44 3.94 8.95 -6.53
N GLY A 45 3.84 10.04 -5.78
CA GLY A 45 3.27 11.31 -6.26
C GLY A 45 1.75 11.34 -6.30
N ILE A 46 1.07 10.37 -5.68
CA ILE A 46 -0.39 10.26 -5.66
C ILE A 46 -0.95 11.08 -4.51
N ARG A 47 -1.90 11.98 -4.81
CA ARG A 47 -2.52 12.90 -3.85
C ARG A 47 -4.00 12.61 -3.59
N ASP A 48 -4.73 12.13 -4.59
CA ASP A 48 -6.14 11.76 -4.47
C ASP A 48 -6.20 10.28 -4.05
N ILE A 49 -6.62 10.01 -2.82
CA ILE A 49 -6.54 8.68 -2.22
C ILE A 49 -7.88 8.31 -1.58
N LEU A 50 -8.39 7.14 -1.95
CA LEU A 50 -9.56 6.52 -1.36
C LEU A 50 -9.15 5.47 -0.34
N ILE A 51 -9.68 5.58 0.87
CA ILE A 51 -9.52 4.58 1.93
C ILE A 51 -10.79 3.74 1.99
N ILE A 52 -10.67 2.44 1.67
CA ILE A 52 -11.76 1.47 1.76
C ILE A 52 -11.60 0.72 3.07
N THR A 53 -12.55 0.86 3.99
CA THR A 53 -12.47 0.26 5.32
C THR A 53 -13.82 -0.31 5.76
N THR A 54 -13.89 -0.90 6.95
CA THR A 54 -15.17 -1.37 7.50
C THR A 54 -16.04 -0.19 7.97
N PRO A 55 -17.37 -0.32 8.00
CA PRO A 55 -18.24 0.76 8.50
C PRO A 55 -17.89 1.19 9.92
N GLU A 56 -17.50 0.24 10.77
CA GLU A 56 -17.20 0.45 12.19
C GLU A 56 -15.93 1.30 12.39
N ASP A 57 -14.98 1.20 11.47
CA ASP A 57 -13.68 1.86 11.60
C ASP A 57 -13.56 3.19 10.84
N ILE A 58 -14.55 3.53 10.00
CA ILE A 58 -14.45 4.71 9.11
C ILE A 58 -14.21 6.00 9.88
N ASP A 59 -14.87 6.17 11.04
CA ASP A 59 -14.72 7.38 11.86
C ASP A 59 -13.37 7.42 12.57
N ASN A 60 -12.80 6.27 12.90
CA ASN A 60 -11.45 6.18 13.47
C ASN A 60 -10.40 6.63 12.44
N PHE A 61 -10.53 6.20 11.17
CA PHE A 61 -9.66 6.66 10.08
C PHE A 61 -9.81 8.17 9.83
N LYS A 62 -11.05 8.67 9.77
CA LYS A 62 -11.32 10.11 9.62
C LYS A 62 -10.75 10.93 10.78
N LYS A 63 -10.86 10.44 12.02
CA LYS A 63 -10.29 11.09 13.20
C LYS A 63 -8.76 11.16 13.13
N LEU A 64 -8.11 10.11 12.62
CA LEU A 64 -6.65 10.04 12.52
C LEU A 64 -6.11 10.89 11.37
N LEU A 65 -6.70 10.76 10.18
CA LEU A 65 -6.13 11.27 8.92
C LEU A 65 -6.81 12.54 8.40
N GLY A 66 -8.00 12.86 8.90
CA GLY A 66 -8.81 13.99 8.41
C GLY A 66 -9.16 13.85 6.94
N ASP A 67 -9.12 14.97 6.23
CA ASP A 67 -9.25 15.05 4.77
C ASP A 67 -7.90 14.99 4.03
N GLY A 68 -6.78 14.89 4.76
CA GLY A 68 -5.43 14.83 4.23
C GLY A 68 -4.82 16.18 3.87
N SER A 69 -5.56 17.28 4.01
CA SER A 69 -5.10 18.63 3.60
C SER A 69 -3.81 19.05 4.31
N GLN A 70 -3.57 18.60 5.55
CA GLN A 70 -2.34 18.87 6.30
C GLN A 70 -1.08 18.32 5.61
N TRP A 71 -1.20 17.37 4.70
CA TRP A 71 -0.14 16.81 3.88
C TRP A 71 -0.30 17.15 2.38
N GLY A 72 -1.23 18.05 2.03
CA GLY A 72 -1.56 18.39 0.65
C GLY A 72 -2.21 17.26 -0.14
N LEU A 73 -2.88 16.33 0.57
CA LEU A 73 -3.64 15.21 -0.01
C LEU A 73 -5.13 15.53 -0.04
N SER A 74 -5.87 14.74 -0.80
CA SER A 74 -7.34 14.67 -0.81
C SER A 74 -7.73 13.24 -0.44
N LEU A 75 -8.19 13.03 0.79
CA LEU A 75 -8.58 11.71 1.30
C LEU A 75 -10.10 11.55 1.26
N SER A 76 -10.55 10.47 0.64
CA SER A 76 -11.95 10.03 0.63
C SER A 76 -12.08 8.69 1.35
N TYR A 77 -13.27 8.39 1.86
CA TYR A 77 -13.53 7.19 2.66
C TYR A 77 -14.82 6.53 2.22
N ILE A 78 -14.77 5.22 1.97
CA ILE A 78 -15.97 4.43 1.72
C ILE A 78 -16.00 3.15 2.56
N PRO A 79 -17.19 2.71 2.99
CA PRO A 79 -17.33 1.46 3.74
C PRO A 79 -17.32 0.26 2.78
N GLN A 80 -16.59 -0.80 3.15
CA GLN A 80 -16.73 -2.12 2.57
C GLN A 80 -17.69 -2.94 3.43
N LEU A 81 -18.95 -3.05 2.99
CA LEU A 81 -20.00 -3.78 3.72
C LEU A 81 -19.81 -5.30 3.69
N VAL A 82 -19.29 -5.81 2.58
CA VAL A 82 -19.07 -7.25 2.36
C VAL A 82 -17.69 -7.45 1.80
N LYS A 83 -16.93 -8.38 2.37
CA LYS A 83 -15.60 -8.75 1.89
C LYS A 83 -15.73 -9.71 0.71
N LYS A 84 -15.44 -9.23 -0.48
CA LYS A 84 -15.51 -10.01 -1.73
C LYS A 84 -14.12 -10.22 -2.38
N GLY A 85 -13.04 -9.98 -1.65
CA GLY A 85 -11.67 -10.09 -2.17
C GLY A 85 -11.06 -8.74 -2.54
N ILE A 86 -9.77 -8.77 -2.91
CA ILE A 86 -8.99 -7.54 -3.15
C ILE A 86 -9.49 -6.81 -4.41
N ALA A 87 -9.85 -7.54 -5.47
CA ALA A 87 -10.28 -6.93 -6.73
C ALA A 87 -11.63 -6.18 -6.61
N ASP A 88 -12.44 -6.47 -5.59
CA ASP A 88 -13.68 -5.75 -5.29
C ASP A 88 -13.43 -4.25 -4.99
N ALA A 89 -12.23 -3.90 -4.55
CA ALA A 89 -11.84 -2.50 -4.31
C ALA A 89 -12.01 -1.61 -5.55
N PHE A 90 -11.82 -2.15 -6.76
CA PHE A 90 -12.01 -1.39 -8.01
C PHE A 90 -13.49 -1.21 -8.37
N VAL A 91 -14.33 -2.15 -7.99
CA VAL A 91 -15.79 -2.05 -8.16
C VAL A 91 -16.35 -1.03 -7.18
N LEU A 92 -15.96 -1.11 -5.90
CA LEU A 92 -16.35 -0.14 -4.87
C LEU A 92 -15.84 1.27 -5.17
N GLY A 93 -14.62 1.37 -5.69
CA GLY A 93 -13.96 2.65 -6.00
C GLY A 93 -14.28 3.19 -7.39
N GLU A 94 -15.19 2.61 -8.18
CA GLU A 94 -15.43 2.99 -9.57
C GLU A 94 -15.70 4.48 -9.77
N GLU A 95 -16.60 5.05 -8.98
CA GLU A 95 -16.94 6.48 -9.07
C GLU A 95 -15.72 7.36 -8.74
N PHE A 96 -14.97 6.99 -7.70
CA PHE A 96 -13.74 7.68 -7.34
C PHE A 96 -12.68 7.56 -8.44
N ILE A 97 -12.46 6.39 -9.01
CA ILE A 97 -11.48 6.15 -10.09
C ILE A 97 -11.85 6.98 -11.34
N GLY A 98 -13.13 6.95 -11.75
CA GLY A 98 -13.59 7.63 -12.96
C GLY A 98 -12.82 7.14 -14.19
N THR A 99 -12.18 8.06 -14.91
CA THR A 99 -11.37 7.76 -16.12
C THR A 99 -9.86 7.66 -15.82
N ASP A 100 -9.45 7.81 -14.57
CA ASP A 100 -8.05 7.81 -14.18
C ASP A 100 -7.43 6.41 -14.13
N ARG A 101 -6.11 6.34 -14.23
CA ARG A 101 -5.32 5.19 -13.77
C ARG A 101 -5.37 5.13 -12.25
N VAL A 102 -5.18 3.93 -11.69
CA VAL A 102 -5.29 3.73 -10.24
C VAL A 102 -4.15 2.87 -9.69
N ALA A 103 -3.63 3.26 -8.54
CA ALA A 103 -2.79 2.42 -7.70
C ALA A 103 -3.64 1.82 -6.57
N LEU A 104 -3.46 0.55 -6.29
CA LEU A 104 -4.02 -0.12 -5.12
C LEU A 104 -2.88 -0.58 -4.22
N ILE A 105 -3.00 -0.29 -2.93
CA ILE A 105 -2.10 -0.83 -1.91
C ILE A 105 -2.89 -1.44 -0.76
N LEU A 106 -2.42 -2.58 -0.26
CA LEU A 106 -2.99 -3.21 0.92
C LEU A 106 -2.54 -2.47 2.18
N GLY A 107 -3.46 -2.21 3.08
CA GLY A 107 -3.22 -1.41 4.28
C GLY A 107 -2.20 -1.98 5.27
N ASP A 108 -1.95 -3.30 5.20
CA ASP A 108 -1.02 -4.05 6.05
C ASP A 108 0.34 -4.32 5.38
N ASN A 109 0.63 -3.70 4.26
CA ASN A 109 1.90 -3.87 3.55
C ASN A 109 2.84 -2.69 3.81
N ILE A 110 4.04 -3.00 4.23
CA ILE A 110 5.13 -2.05 4.48
C ILE A 110 6.24 -2.29 3.49
N PHE A 111 6.68 -1.24 2.82
CA PHE A 111 7.79 -1.26 1.88
C PHE A 111 8.89 -0.32 2.36
N TYR A 112 10.12 -0.79 2.29
CA TYR A 112 11.30 0.02 2.58
C TYR A 112 12.48 -0.44 1.72
N GLY A 113 13.19 0.52 1.13
CA GLY A 113 14.39 0.23 0.34
C GLY A 113 14.89 1.47 -0.38
N ASN A 114 16.20 1.50 -0.61
CA ASN A 114 16.82 2.58 -1.39
C ASN A 114 16.35 2.53 -2.84
N GLY A 115 16.05 3.70 -3.43
CA GLY A 115 15.59 3.80 -4.81
C GLY A 115 14.12 3.40 -5.02
N PHE A 116 13.34 3.15 -3.96
CA PHE A 116 11.94 2.75 -4.09
C PHE A 116 11.12 3.81 -4.84
N GLU A 117 11.36 5.08 -4.59
CA GLU A 117 10.69 6.17 -5.31
C GLU A 117 10.91 6.08 -6.82
N GLN A 118 12.12 5.77 -7.27
CA GLN A 118 12.42 5.61 -8.69
C GLN A 118 11.70 4.41 -9.30
N ILE A 119 11.59 3.29 -8.55
CA ILE A 119 10.83 2.11 -8.99
C ILE A 119 9.35 2.47 -9.16
N LEU A 120 8.77 3.21 -8.20
CA LEU A 120 7.39 3.68 -8.28
C LEU A 120 7.17 4.62 -9.48
N GLN A 121 8.09 5.55 -9.73
CA GLN A 121 8.03 6.46 -10.88
C GLN A 121 8.12 5.70 -12.20
N ASN A 122 9.05 4.73 -12.32
CA ASN A 122 9.17 3.88 -13.52
C ASN A 122 7.89 3.08 -13.78
N ALA A 123 7.29 2.51 -12.71
CA ALA A 123 6.02 1.80 -12.82
C ALA A 123 4.88 2.69 -13.31
N GLN A 124 4.88 3.97 -12.94
CA GLN A 124 3.89 4.93 -13.41
C GLN A 124 4.06 5.34 -14.88
N GLN A 125 5.24 5.16 -15.48
CA GLN A 125 5.46 5.46 -16.90
C GLN A 125 4.70 4.50 -17.82
N ASN A 126 4.35 3.30 -17.34
CA ASN A 126 3.49 2.36 -18.06
C ASN A 126 2.07 2.95 -18.15
N ALA A 127 1.77 3.64 -19.25
CA ALA A 127 0.48 4.32 -19.42
C ALA A 127 -0.70 3.35 -19.57
N THR A 128 -0.44 2.14 -20.06
CA THR A 128 -1.43 1.08 -20.31
C THR A 128 -1.01 -0.21 -19.62
N GLY A 129 -1.99 -1.03 -19.28
CA GLY A 129 -1.75 -2.33 -18.64
C GLY A 129 -1.69 -2.25 -17.13
N ALA A 130 -1.06 -3.24 -16.53
CA ALA A 130 -0.86 -3.37 -15.09
C ALA A 130 0.63 -3.47 -14.77
N THR A 131 1.03 -2.92 -13.62
CA THR A 131 2.34 -3.18 -13.02
C THR A 131 2.12 -3.77 -11.63
N VAL A 132 2.71 -4.95 -11.39
CA VAL A 132 2.77 -5.61 -10.09
C VAL A 132 4.20 -5.59 -9.58
N PHE A 133 4.36 -5.66 -8.25
CA PHE A 133 5.69 -5.66 -7.62
C PHE A 133 5.96 -7.03 -7.05
N ALA A 134 7.05 -7.65 -7.46
CA ALA A 134 7.44 -8.99 -7.04
C ALA A 134 8.63 -8.94 -6.06
N TYR A 135 8.55 -9.74 -5.02
CA TYR A 135 9.58 -9.85 -3.99
C TYR A 135 9.92 -11.32 -3.73
N GLU A 136 11.20 -11.65 -3.64
CA GLU A 136 11.65 -13.02 -3.38
C GLU A 136 11.44 -13.39 -1.91
N VAL A 137 10.68 -14.46 -1.65
CA VAL A 137 10.32 -14.95 -0.31
C VAL A 137 10.73 -16.40 -0.10
N ARG A 138 10.74 -16.85 1.15
CA ARG A 138 11.06 -18.23 1.52
C ARG A 138 9.83 -19.15 1.51
N ASP A 139 8.64 -18.60 1.65
CA ASP A 139 7.35 -19.27 1.81
C ASP A 139 6.33 -18.77 0.77
N PRO A 140 6.64 -18.92 -0.56
CA PRO A 140 5.85 -18.37 -1.65
C PRO A 140 4.41 -18.92 -1.73
N GLU A 141 4.16 -20.12 -1.20
CA GLU A 141 2.84 -20.75 -1.15
C GLU A 141 1.78 -19.97 -0.38
N ARG A 142 2.20 -18.96 0.38
CA ARG A 142 1.28 -18.08 1.12
C ARG A 142 0.70 -16.94 0.28
N PHE A 143 1.27 -16.68 -0.89
CA PHE A 143 1.02 -15.48 -1.70
C PHE A 143 0.58 -15.83 -3.13
N GLY A 144 0.18 -14.82 -3.89
CA GLY A 144 0.19 -14.92 -5.33
C GLY A 144 1.63 -15.02 -5.82
N VAL A 145 1.93 -15.98 -6.68
CA VAL A 145 3.29 -16.25 -7.16
C VAL A 145 3.39 -15.95 -8.65
N VAL A 146 4.43 -15.21 -9.06
CA VAL A 146 4.75 -14.97 -10.46
C VAL A 146 5.98 -15.80 -10.87
N SER A 147 5.89 -16.52 -12.00
CA SER A 147 7.06 -17.12 -12.64
C SER A 147 7.49 -16.34 -13.87
N PHE A 148 8.74 -16.55 -14.28
CA PHE A 148 9.36 -15.81 -15.38
C PHE A 148 9.91 -16.78 -16.43
N ASP A 149 9.84 -16.37 -17.69
CA ASP A 149 10.53 -17.04 -18.79
C ASP A 149 12.05 -16.76 -18.78
N GLN A 150 12.77 -17.31 -19.76
CA GLN A 150 14.23 -17.13 -19.89
C GLN A 150 14.64 -15.68 -20.18
N ASP A 151 13.73 -14.90 -20.77
CA ASP A 151 13.93 -13.48 -21.07
C ASP A 151 13.57 -12.56 -19.89
N GLY A 152 13.03 -13.15 -18.81
CA GLY A 152 12.64 -12.42 -17.59
C GLY A 152 11.26 -11.80 -17.65
N ASN A 153 10.43 -12.14 -18.65
CA ASN A 153 9.03 -11.72 -18.69
C ASN A 153 8.17 -12.62 -17.80
N ALA A 154 7.06 -12.08 -17.29
CA ALA A 154 6.10 -12.88 -16.55
C ALA A 154 5.49 -13.97 -17.44
N GLU A 155 5.62 -15.23 -17.01
CA GLU A 155 5.10 -16.40 -17.72
C GLU A 155 3.80 -16.91 -17.12
N SER A 156 3.72 -16.96 -15.77
CA SER A 156 2.51 -17.42 -15.08
C SER A 156 2.27 -16.68 -13.77
N LEU A 157 1.01 -16.70 -13.34
CA LEU A 157 0.56 -16.20 -12.05
C LEU A 157 -0.32 -17.28 -11.39
N GLU A 158 -0.03 -17.61 -10.13
CA GLU A 158 -0.78 -18.62 -9.38
C GLU A 158 -1.11 -18.09 -7.99
N GLU A 159 -2.38 -18.20 -7.58
CA GLU A 159 -2.81 -17.78 -6.24
C GLU A 159 -2.56 -18.91 -5.24
N LYS A 160 -1.68 -18.68 -4.28
CA LYS A 160 -1.36 -19.61 -3.18
C LYS A 160 -1.16 -21.06 -3.65
N PRO A 161 -0.24 -21.30 -4.58
CA PRO A 161 -0.02 -22.62 -5.14
C PRO A 161 0.57 -23.58 -4.09
N GLU A 162 0.10 -24.82 -4.06
CA GLU A 162 0.70 -25.86 -3.20
C GLU A 162 2.14 -26.18 -3.59
N LYS A 163 2.48 -26.04 -4.87
CA LYS A 163 3.83 -26.24 -5.43
C LYS A 163 4.21 -25.03 -6.27
N PRO A 164 4.77 -23.99 -5.65
CA PRO A 164 5.15 -22.76 -6.35
C PRO A 164 6.19 -23.01 -7.44
N LYS A 165 6.02 -22.37 -8.60
CA LYS A 165 6.99 -22.43 -9.71
C LYS A 165 8.18 -21.50 -9.52
N SER A 166 8.06 -20.52 -8.64
CA SER A 166 9.12 -19.58 -8.29
C SER A 166 8.98 -19.13 -6.84
N ASN A 167 10.01 -18.43 -6.33
CA ASN A 167 9.97 -17.80 -5.01
C ASN A 167 9.50 -16.33 -5.04
N PHE A 168 9.03 -15.83 -6.20
CA PHE A 168 8.62 -14.44 -6.32
C PHE A 168 7.14 -14.27 -5.99
N ALA A 169 6.89 -13.75 -4.78
CA ALA A 169 5.57 -13.36 -4.34
C ALA A 169 5.17 -12.02 -4.97
N VAL A 170 3.95 -11.90 -5.45
CA VAL A 170 3.35 -10.62 -5.83
C VAL A 170 2.94 -9.91 -4.55
N THR A 171 3.51 -8.74 -4.32
CA THR A 171 3.25 -7.93 -3.12
C THR A 171 1.87 -7.27 -3.16
N GLY A 172 1.47 -6.62 -2.06
CA GLY A 172 0.20 -5.90 -1.98
C GLY A 172 0.23 -4.49 -2.57
N LEU A 173 1.00 -4.25 -3.62
CA LEU A 173 1.05 -2.98 -4.35
C LEU A 173 0.84 -3.24 -5.84
N TYR A 174 -0.08 -2.50 -6.46
CA TYR A 174 -0.50 -2.71 -7.83
C TYR A 174 -0.80 -1.38 -8.51
N PHE A 175 -0.39 -1.22 -9.77
CA PHE A 175 -0.75 -0.08 -10.61
C PHE A 175 -1.49 -0.57 -11.84
N TYR A 176 -2.59 0.09 -12.19
CA TYR A 176 -3.45 -0.31 -13.29
C TYR A 176 -3.86 0.85 -14.17
N ASP A 177 -4.08 0.56 -15.44
CA ASP A 177 -4.85 1.43 -16.32
C ASP A 177 -6.34 1.42 -15.94
N ASN A 178 -7.12 2.28 -16.58
CA ASN A 178 -8.55 2.42 -16.27
C ASN A 178 -9.40 1.17 -16.62
N LYS A 179 -8.89 0.24 -17.44
CA LYS A 179 -9.61 -0.99 -17.80
C LYS A 179 -9.83 -1.90 -16.59
N VAL A 180 -9.10 -1.69 -15.52
CA VAL A 180 -9.17 -2.50 -14.29
C VAL A 180 -10.59 -2.60 -13.74
N VAL A 181 -11.37 -1.51 -13.76
CA VAL A 181 -12.76 -1.51 -13.28
C VAL A 181 -13.61 -2.46 -14.09
N SER A 182 -13.51 -2.39 -15.43
CA SER A 182 -14.27 -3.27 -16.33
C SER A 182 -13.87 -4.74 -16.20
N TYR A 183 -12.59 -5.01 -15.95
CA TYR A 183 -12.09 -6.37 -15.72
C TYR A 183 -12.54 -6.90 -14.36
N ALA A 184 -12.43 -6.10 -13.30
CA ALA A 184 -12.88 -6.49 -11.96
C ALA A 184 -14.37 -6.86 -11.91
N LYS A 185 -15.23 -6.10 -12.61
CA LYS A 185 -16.67 -6.40 -12.74
C LYS A 185 -16.99 -7.73 -13.42
N LYS A 186 -16.09 -8.26 -14.25
CA LYS A 186 -16.26 -9.52 -14.99
C LYS A 186 -15.68 -10.72 -14.26
N LEU A 187 -14.93 -10.52 -13.19
CA LEU A 187 -14.38 -11.61 -12.40
C LEU A 187 -15.50 -12.44 -11.77
N LYS A 188 -15.22 -13.73 -11.67
CA LYS A 188 -16.06 -14.67 -10.91
C LYS A 188 -15.38 -14.96 -9.58
N PRO A 189 -16.15 -15.10 -8.49
CA PRO A 189 -15.58 -15.52 -7.22
C PRO A 189 -14.85 -16.86 -7.34
N SER A 190 -13.69 -16.95 -6.70
CA SER A 190 -12.92 -18.20 -6.57
C SER A 190 -13.65 -19.22 -5.70
N ALA A 191 -13.06 -20.41 -5.52
CA ALA A 191 -13.54 -21.42 -4.57
C ALA A 191 -13.61 -20.89 -3.11
N ARG A 192 -12.85 -19.81 -2.81
CA ARG A 192 -12.90 -19.11 -1.52
C ARG A 192 -14.03 -18.07 -1.42
N GLY A 193 -14.79 -17.85 -2.50
CA GLY A 193 -15.82 -16.82 -2.59
C GLY A 193 -15.25 -15.40 -2.80
N GLU A 194 -13.97 -15.26 -3.18
CA GLU A 194 -13.29 -13.99 -3.33
C GLU A 194 -13.04 -13.63 -4.80
N LEU A 195 -13.13 -12.35 -5.14
CA LEU A 195 -12.63 -11.78 -6.40
C LEU A 195 -11.12 -11.62 -6.26
N GLU A 196 -10.38 -12.61 -6.79
CA GLU A 196 -8.94 -12.69 -6.60
C GLU A 196 -8.20 -11.64 -7.43
N ILE A 197 -7.28 -10.93 -6.80
CA ILE A 197 -6.40 -9.99 -7.50
C ILE A 197 -5.49 -10.73 -8.50
N THR A 198 -5.13 -11.97 -8.20
CA THR A 198 -4.33 -12.80 -9.08
C THR A 198 -5.07 -13.11 -10.38
N ASP A 199 -6.40 -13.36 -10.32
CA ASP A 199 -7.18 -13.59 -11.54
C ASP A 199 -7.35 -12.32 -12.36
N LEU A 200 -7.44 -11.16 -11.72
CA LEU A 200 -7.38 -9.87 -12.40
C LEU A 200 -6.04 -9.69 -13.13
N ASN A 201 -4.92 -9.98 -12.47
CA ASN A 201 -3.58 -9.88 -13.06
C ASN A 201 -3.38 -10.87 -14.21
N LYS A 202 -3.99 -12.07 -14.16
CA LYS A 202 -3.97 -13.04 -15.27
C LYS A 202 -4.63 -12.49 -16.55
N ILE A 203 -5.65 -11.63 -16.42
CA ILE A 203 -6.26 -10.98 -17.59
C ILE A 203 -5.23 -10.08 -18.28
N TYR A 204 -4.47 -9.28 -17.53
CA TYR A 204 -3.41 -8.45 -18.08
C TYR A 204 -2.26 -9.26 -18.65
N LEU A 205 -1.89 -10.38 -18.01
CA LEU A 205 -0.88 -11.31 -18.51
C LEU A 205 -1.30 -11.90 -19.87
N ALA A 206 -2.55 -12.36 -19.97
CA ALA A 206 -3.09 -12.92 -21.21
C ALA A 206 -3.14 -11.91 -22.37
N HIS A 207 -3.23 -10.62 -22.07
CA HIS A 207 -3.17 -9.55 -23.06
C HIS A 207 -1.75 -9.02 -23.32
N ASN A 208 -0.70 -9.63 -22.74
CA ASN A 208 0.68 -9.17 -22.79
C ASN A 208 0.86 -7.70 -22.34
N THR A 209 0.09 -7.28 -21.33
CA THR A 209 0.11 -5.94 -20.77
C THR A 209 0.37 -5.93 -19.25
N LEU A 210 0.90 -7.04 -18.72
CA LEU A 210 1.37 -7.14 -17.35
C LEU A 210 2.86 -6.85 -17.29
N HIS A 211 3.23 -5.84 -16.50
CA HIS A 211 4.62 -5.54 -16.16
C HIS A 211 4.92 -6.00 -14.74
N VAL A 212 6.12 -6.48 -14.49
CA VAL A 212 6.56 -6.90 -13.16
C VAL A 212 7.80 -6.11 -12.76
N ALA A 213 7.67 -5.28 -11.72
CA ALA A 213 8.80 -4.61 -11.08
C ALA A 213 9.35 -5.50 -9.97
N ARG A 214 10.60 -5.95 -10.09
CA ARG A 214 11.24 -6.77 -9.07
C ARG A 214 11.84 -5.87 -7.99
N LEU A 215 11.51 -6.15 -6.73
CA LEU A 215 12.14 -5.54 -5.57
C LEU A 215 13.35 -6.39 -5.20
N GLU A 216 14.53 -5.88 -5.50
CA GLU A 216 15.80 -6.60 -5.40
C GLU A 216 16.38 -6.56 -3.97
N ARG A 217 17.61 -7.07 -3.82
CA ARG A 217 18.35 -7.01 -2.54
C ARG A 217 18.42 -5.58 -1.99
N GLY A 218 18.22 -5.46 -0.68
CA GLY A 218 18.18 -4.17 0.01
C GLY A 218 16.77 -3.63 0.20
N PHE A 219 15.77 -4.26 -0.41
CA PHE A 219 14.36 -4.00 -0.08
C PHE A 219 13.89 -4.86 1.08
N ALA A 220 12.96 -4.30 1.84
CA ALA A 220 12.13 -5.02 2.79
C ALA A 220 10.67 -4.85 2.37
N TRP A 221 9.97 -5.97 2.24
CA TRP A 221 8.53 -6.04 2.15
C TRP A 221 8.01 -6.85 3.33
N LEU A 222 7.11 -6.26 4.12
CA LEU A 222 6.58 -6.85 5.33
C LEU A 222 5.05 -6.89 5.22
N ASP A 223 4.50 -8.10 5.26
CA ASP A 223 3.05 -8.36 5.36
C ASP A 223 2.70 -8.56 6.84
N THR A 224 2.04 -7.55 7.44
CA THR A 224 1.76 -7.51 8.88
C THR A 224 0.45 -8.21 9.23
N GLY A 225 0.32 -9.47 8.78
CA GLY A 225 -0.90 -10.28 8.94
C GLY A 225 -1.01 -11.10 10.22
N THR A 226 0.07 -11.24 11.01
CA THR A 226 0.14 -12.03 12.25
C THR A 226 0.82 -11.24 13.36
N HIS A 227 0.69 -11.69 14.63
CA HIS A 227 1.37 -11.06 15.77
C HIS A 227 2.89 -11.02 15.57
N GLU A 228 3.48 -12.13 15.09
CA GLU A 228 4.90 -12.26 14.82
C GLU A 228 5.35 -11.26 13.74
N SER A 229 4.59 -11.13 12.63
CA SER A 229 4.95 -10.21 11.55
C SER A 229 4.78 -8.74 11.95
N VAL A 230 3.80 -8.41 12.80
CA VAL A 230 3.65 -7.07 13.40
C VAL A 230 4.84 -6.74 14.28
N LEU A 231 5.26 -7.67 15.15
CA LEU A 231 6.43 -7.48 16.01
C LEU A 231 7.72 -7.36 15.18
N GLN A 232 7.87 -8.19 14.15
CA GLN A 232 9.02 -8.13 13.23
C GLN A 232 9.07 -6.79 12.50
N ALA A 233 7.94 -6.30 12.01
CA ALA A 233 7.84 -4.99 11.35
C ALA A 233 8.20 -3.86 12.31
N ALA A 234 7.70 -3.88 13.55
CA ALA A 234 8.02 -2.87 14.57
C ALA A 234 9.52 -2.85 14.89
N ASN A 235 10.13 -4.02 15.08
CA ASN A 235 11.58 -4.15 15.33
C ASN A 235 12.41 -3.68 14.15
N PHE A 236 11.99 -3.98 12.91
CA PHE A 236 12.65 -3.52 11.69
C PHE A 236 12.62 -1.99 11.62
N VAL A 237 11.45 -1.38 11.75
CA VAL A 237 11.29 0.09 11.70
C VAL A 237 12.12 0.76 12.79
N HIS A 238 12.02 0.29 14.04
CA HIS A 238 12.81 0.82 15.15
C HIS A 238 14.32 0.78 14.86
N SER A 239 14.84 -0.38 14.44
CA SER A 239 16.26 -0.56 14.17
C SER A 239 16.74 0.33 13.04
N MET A 240 15.96 0.46 11.96
CA MET A 240 16.34 1.31 10.82
C MET A 240 16.31 2.79 11.18
N GLN A 241 15.27 3.25 11.89
CA GLN A 241 15.16 4.64 12.34
C GLN A 241 16.32 5.01 13.29
N LEU A 242 16.62 4.12 14.25
CA LEU A 242 17.70 4.34 15.20
C LEU A 242 19.07 4.43 14.51
N ASN A 243 19.36 3.51 13.57
CA ASN A 243 20.67 3.45 12.91
C ASN A 243 20.88 4.58 11.90
N GLN A 244 19.83 5.00 11.19
CA GLN A 244 19.93 5.99 10.11
C GLN A 244 19.59 7.42 10.57
N GLY A 245 19.00 7.59 11.74
CA GLY A 245 18.55 8.89 12.24
C GLY A 245 17.42 9.53 11.43
N ILE A 246 16.61 8.70 10.75
CA ILE A 246 15.46 9.10 9.93
C ILE A 246 14.17 8.58 10.54
N GLU A 247 13.04 9.10 10.08
CA GLU A 247 11.70 8.56 10.36
C GLU A 247 11.15 7.89 9.11
N ILE A 248 10.94 6.56 9.17
CA ILE A 248 10.27 5.82 8.07
C ILE A 248 8.80 6.23 8.02
N ALA A 249 8.26 6.44 6.82
CA ALA A 249 6.87 6.87 6.60
C ALA A 249 6.51 8.16 7.35
N CYS A 250 7.43 9.13 7.43
CA CYS A 250 7.13 10.49 7.89
C CYS A 250 6.36 11.23 6.79
N LEU A 251 5.04 11.36 6.97
CA LEU A 251 4.16 11.94 5.96
C LEU A 251 4.49 13.41 5.69
N GLU A 252 4.87 14.15 6.74
CA GLU A 252 5.29 15.55 6.67
C GLU A 252 6.56 15.72 5.82
N GLU A 253 7.53 14.83 6.00
CA GLU A 253 8.78 14.84 5.21
C GLU A 253 8.50 14.58 3.73
N ILE A 254 7.72 13.53 3.44
CA ILE A 254 7.38 13.15 2.07
C ILE A 254 6.56 14.27 1.41
N ALA A 255 5.57 14.84 2.11
CA ALA A 255 4.76 15.93 1.59
C ALA A 255 5.61 17.17 1.24
N LEU A 256 6.58 17.52 2.08
CA LEU A 256 7.51 18.62 1.82
C LEU A 256 8.44 18.31 0.64
N GLN A 257 9.06 17.12 0.62
CA GLN A 257 9.98 16.69 -0.45
C GLN A 257 9.30 16.62 -1.82
N LYS A 258 8.03 16.17 -1.84
CA LYS A 258 7.21 16.10 -3.05
C LYS A 258 6.61 17.45 -3.46
N GLY A 259 6.79 18.50 -2.67
CA GLY A 259 6.18 19.80 -2.93
C GLY A 259 4.66 19.80 -2.81
N PHE A 260 4.09 18.85 -2.06
CA PHE A 260 2.65 18.83 -1.77
C PHE A 260 2.25 19.92 -0.80
N ILE A 261 3.16 20.27 0.10
CA ILE A 261 3.06 21.39 1.04
C ILE A 261 4.33 22.24 1.00
N THR A 262 4.17 23.50 1.36
CA THR A 262 5.27 24.46 1.54
C THR A 262 5.85 24.35 2.96
N ARG A 263 7.05 24.92 3.19
CA ARG A 263 7.63 25.06 4.53
C ARG A 263 6.74 25.85 5.48
N ALA A 264 6.04 26.86 5.01
CA ALA A 264 5.12 27.66 5.81
C ALA A 264 3.92 26.84 6.27
N GLU A 265 3.34 26.02 5.39
CA GLU A 265 2.25 25.11 5.74
C GLU A 265 2.71 24.03 6.71
N LEU A 266 3.90 23.47 6.52
CA LEU A 266 4.49 22.52 7.48
C LEU A 266 4.65 23.18 8.86
N GLN A 267 5.19 24.39 8.94
CA GLN A 267 5.37 25.13 10.18
C GLN A 267 4.00 25.37 10.87
N GLN A 268 2.99 25.76 10.11
CA GLN A 268 1.64 25.94 10.61
C GLN A 268 1.05 24.64 11.16
N THR A 269 1.23 23.51 10.48
CA THR A 269 0.79 22.19 10.93
C THR A 269 1.49 21.81 12.23
N LEU A 270 2.82 21.92 12.28
CA LEU A 270 3.61 21.54 13.46
C LEU A 270 3.33 22.42 14.70
N SER A 271 2.92 23.68 14.51
CA SER A 271 2.54 24.57 15.62
C SER A 271 1.33 24.07 16.42
N LYS A 272 0.52 23.21 15.82
CA LYS A 272 -0.68 22.60 16.44
C LYS A 272 -0.41 21.20 17.00
N CYS A 273 0.75 20.63 16.73
CA CYS A 273 1.11 19.28 17.14
C CYS A 273 1.77 19.23 18.52
N PRO A 274 1.59 18.13 19.29
CA PRO A 274 2.28 17.94 20.55
C PRO A 274 3.79 17.75 20.35
N SER A 275 4.60 18.19 21.34
CA SER A 275 6.05 17.97 21.30
C SER A 275 6.38 16.51 21.66
N ASN A 276 6.63 15.69 20.64
CA ASN A 276 7.12 14.32 20.77
C ASN A 276 8.30 14.05 19.80
N ALA A 277 8.84 12.84 19.77
CA ALA A 277 10.00 12.49 18.93
C ALA A 277 9.69 12.66 17.43
N TYR A 278 8.52 12.16 16.99
CA TYR A 278 8.08 12.23 15.59
C TYR A 278 7.97 13.68 15.09
N TYR A 279 7.23 14.55 15.79
CA TYR A 279 7.07 15.95 15.36
C TYR A 279 8.32 16.79 15.55
N ARG A 280 9.22 16.44 16.51
CA ARG A 280 10.54 17.07 16.59
C ARG A 280 11.42 16.73 15.39
N TYR A 281 11.33 15.48 14.87
CA TYR A 281 12.01 15.10 13.64
C TYR A 281 11.46 15.93 12.46
N ALA A 282 10.15 15.96 12.26
CA ALA A 282 9.53 16.77 11.21
C ALA A 282 9.93 18.26 11.31
N GLY A 283 10.05 18.80 12.51
CA GLY A 283 10.50 20.18 12.78
C GLY A 283 11.94 20.46 12.33
N ARG A 284 12.84 19.44 12.34
CA ARG A 284 14.22 19.61 11.85
C ARG A 284 14.28 19.88 10.33
N LEU A 285 13.24 19.47 9.59
CA LEU A 285 13.15 19.71 8.15
C LEU A 285 13.05 21.22 7.82
N LEU A 286 12.50 22.01 8.74
CA LEU A 286 12.41 23.46 8.59
C LEU A 286 13.79 24.16 8.73
N ALA A 287 14.73 23.54 9.45
CA ALA A 287 16.06 24.06 9.69
C ALA A 287 17.11 23.64 8.60
N LYS A 288 16.78 22.63 7.79
CA LYS A 288 17.64 22.22 6.66
C LYS A 288 17.43 23.22 5.50
N ASN A 289 18.47 23.89 5.06
CA ASN A 289 18.46 24.80 3.90
C ASN A 289 18.28 24.06 2.59
#